data_fbb78f224a73f47e3876cd93bf23bbc4
#
_entry.id   fbb78f224a73f47e3876cd93bf23bbc4
#
_cell.length_a   1.000
_cell.length_b   1.000
_cell.length_c   1.000
_cell.angle_alpha   90.00
_cell.angle_beta   90.00
_cell.angle_gamma   90.00
#
_symmetry.space_group_name_H-M   'P 1'
#
loop_
_entity.id
_entity.type
_entity.pdbx_description
1 polymer ?
#
loop_
_entity_poly.entity_id
_entity_poly.type
_entity_poly.pdbx_seq_one_letter_code
_entity_poly.pdbx_strand_id
1 'polypeptide(L)'
;MAYQFQDSIQRGLLYLAKSEENFLVQVMPMVKADYFEFPSHQKFYSIIKDHYQAYRALPSDDQXLEEAKGLKSDNELLADFRDELDALNSVDEKSIQNEEYYLDLVEEFAKEQALKDAIINSLDLLKSKKFGEIEAEFRTALTISRDVDLGSDYFTGIEERWNRINSSSLDVQYRTPFGTVNEQLEGGLCSKELAMVVAPPGVGKSLFLANQGARSVLDGKNVLYISLEMAEDRVAQRFDSIFTRIRQKELAGKVGTLKERLEEISDAVDGRGKLKIKEFPTKRLTIAALRAYLNQLQNYEDFVPDVLIIDYLELLTTDAQLAEYSAQERLAQELRGIAVENNLLVWTATQTNREGRKVNIITDAELADSYGKIRVCDLVFSINQSEQEFDESKARLYIMKSRNGKARFIVPVRINYSTLVVSQENGI
;
A
#
# COMPACT_ATOMS: atom_id res chain seq x y z
N MET A 1 28.56 -1.40 -18.33
CA MET A 1 28.62 -0.34 -19.36
C MET A 1 27.81 0.82 -18.81
N ALA A 2 28.43 1.98 -18.64
CA ALA A 2 27.68 3.17 -18.27
C ALA A 2 26.82 3.56 -19.47
N TYR A 3 25.52 3.51 -19.33
CA TYR A 3 24.60 4.08 -20.29
C TYR A 3 24.80 5.59 -20.22
N GLN A 4 25.59 6.14 -21.10
CA GLN A 4 25.65 7.61 -21.25
C GLN A 4 24.38 8.01 -22.00
N PHE A 5 23.52 8.74 -21.34
CA PHE A 5 22.38 9.36 -21.98
C PHE A 5 22.94 10.22 -23.11
N GLN A 6 22.71 9.80 -24.34
CA GLN A 6 23.33 10.45 -25.49
C GLN A 6 22.94 11.93 -25.51
N ASP A 7 23.89 12.79 -25.87
CA ASP A 7 23.68 14.21 -26.04
C ASP A 7 22.43 14.53 -26.87
N SER A 8 22.18 13.72 -27.90
CA SER A 8 20.99 13.84 -28.74
C SER A 8 19.66 13.69 -27.98
N ILE A 9 19.62 12.86 -26.94
CA ILE A 9 18.41 12.66 -26.12
C ILE A 9 18.22 13.86 -25.18
N GLN A 10 19.30 14.37 -24.57
CA GLN A 10 19.22 15.57 -23.74
C GLN A 10 18.76 16.78 -24.55
N ARG A 11 19.24 16.92 -25.79
CA ARG A 11 18.79 17.96 -26.71
C ARG A 11 17.34 17.80 -27.13
N GLY A 12 16.90 16.55 -27.38
CA GLY A 12 15.49 16.25 -27.68
C GLY A 12 14.56 16.66 -26.54
N LEU A 13 14.97 16.38 -25.30
CA LEU A 13 14.25 16.80 -24.09
C LEU A 13 14.15 18.32 -24.01
N LEU A 14 15.30 19.02 -24.19
CA LEU A 14 15.36 20.50 -24.15
C LEU A 14 14.53 21.14 -25.26
N TYR A 15 14.57 20.56 -26.46
CA TYR A 15 13.76 20.99 -27.61
C TYR A 15 12.26 20.93 -27.28
N LEU A 16 11.80 19.75 -26.79
CA LEU A 16 10.40 19.55 -26.44
C LEU A 16 9.98 20.45 -25.26
N ALA A 17 10.84 20.60 -24.24
CA ALA A 17 10.58 21.46 -23.09
C ALA A 17 10.47 22.95 -23.50
N LYS A 18 11.20 23.37 -24.56
CA LYS A 18 11.15 24.72 -25.11
C LYS A 18 9.92 24.94 -26.00
N SER A 19 9.49 23.92 -26.75
CA SER A 19 8.50 24.05 -27.82
C SER A 19 7.09 23.61 -27.41
N GLU A 20 6.95 22.66 -26.46
CA GLU A 20 5.68 22.04 -26.12
C GLU A 20 5.36 22.24 -24.63
N GLU A 21 4.38 23.10 -24.35
CA GLU A 21 3.95 23.44 -22.99
C GLU A 21 3.52 22.19 -22.21
N ASN A 22 2.74 21.32 -22.83
CA ASN A 22 2.24 20.09 -22.18
C ASN A 22 3.38 19.17 -21.79
N PHE A 23 4.40 19.05 -22.63
CA PHE A 23 5.61 18.26 -22.32
C PHE A 23 6.36 18.85 -21.12
N LEU A 24 6.61 20.17 -21.14
CA LEU A 24 7.29 20.85 -20.03
C LEU A 24 6.56 20.61 -18.69
N VAL A 25 5.24 20.76 -18.68
CA VAL A 25 4.41 20.57 -17.47
C VAL A 25 4.58 19.14 -16.91
N GLN A 26 4.64 18.14 -17.79
CA GLN A 26 4.79 16.74 -17.39
C GLN A 26 6.20 16.44 -16.86
N VAL A 27 7.25 17.03 -17.44
CA VAL A 27 8.64 16.71 -17.05
C VAL A 27 9.14 17.54 -15.86
N MET A 28 8.57 18.74 -15.61
CA MET A 28 9.02 19.62 -14.51
C MET A 28 9.04 18.96 -13.11
N PRO A 29 8.07 18.11 -12.74
CA PRO A 29 8.12 17.46 -11.44
C PRO A 29 9.23 16.41 -11.30
N MET A 30 9.68 15.85 -12.42
CA MET A 30 10.64 14.74 -12.45
C MET A 30 12.08 15.20 -12.64
N VAL A 31 12.30 16.25 -13.45
CA VAL A 31 13.63 16.65 -13.92
C VAL A 31 14.11 17.87 -13.14
N LYS A 32 15.35 17.76 -12.65
CA LYS A 32 16.11 18.89 -12.07
C LYS A 32 17.15 19.35 -13.07
N ALA A 33 17.51 20.64 -13.03
CA ALA A 33 18.53 21.21 -13.93
C ALA A 33 19.89 20.51 -13.77
N ASP A 34 20.26 20.16 -12.54
CA ASP A 34 21.53 19.50 -12.23
C ASP A 34 21.62 18.04 -12.74
N TYR A 35 20.52 17.47 -13.26
CA TYR A 35 20.53 16.15 -13.91
C TYR A 35 21.25 16.17 -15.27
N PHE A 36 21.29 17.32 -15.93
CA PHE A 36 21.94 17.46 -17.25
C PHE A 36 23.46 17.47 -17.11
N GLU A 37 24.13 16.85 -18.06
CA GLU A 37 25.59 16.70 -18.05
C GLU A 37 26.32 18.03 -18.32
N PHE A 38 25.79 18.85 -19.23
CA PHE A 38 26.45 20.09 -19.67
C PHE A 38 25.90 21.31 -18.95
N PRO A 39 26.76 22.24 -18.48
CA PRO A 39 26.31 23.49 -17.84
C PRO A 39 25.37 24.32 -18.69
N SER A 40 25.56 24.33 -20.04
CA SER A 40 24.66 25.00 -20.98
C SER A 40 23.24 24.40 -20.93
N HIS A 41 23.13 23.06 -20.90
CA HIS A 41 21.84 22.35 -20.79
C HIS A 41 21.16 22.62 -19.45
N GLN A 42 21.94 22.58 -18.35
CA GLN A 42 21.43 22.89 -16.99
C GLN A 42 20.82 24.29 -16.96
N LYS A 43 21.56 25.24 -17.50
CA LYS A 43 21.15 26.64 -17.58
C LYS A 43 19.89 26.81 -18.43
N PHE A 44 19.87 26.16 -19.60
CA PHE A 44 18.77 26.23 -20.55
C PHE A 44 17.47 25.74 -19.91
N TYR A 45 17.53 24.57 -19.29
CA TYR A 45 16.37 23.98 -18.63
C TYR A 45 15.90 24.83 -17.43
N SER A 46 16.84 25.35 -16.64
CA SER A 46 16.51 26.22 -15.49
C SER A 46 15.73 27.46 -15.94
N ILE A 47 16.22 28.13 -17.00
CA ILE A 47 15.56 29.34 -17.53
C ILE A 47 14.14 29.04 -18.00
N ILE A 48 13.94 27.97 -18.80
CA ILE A 48 12.60 27.59 -19.29
C ILE A 48 11.66 27.33 -18.12
N LYS A 49 12.13 26.53 -17.15
CA LYS A 49 11.34 26.15 -15.98
C LYS A 49 10.95 27.37 -15.12
N ASP A 50 11.94 28.23 -14.81
CA ASP A 50 11.72 29.41 -13.96
C ASP A 50 10.78 30.41 -14.66
N HIS A 51 10.96 30.61 -15.96
CA HIS A 51 10.07 31.47 -16.77
C HIS A 51 8.65 30.93 -16.75
N TYR A 52 8.47 29.64 -17.01
CA TYR A 52 7.14 29.02 -17.01
C TYR A 52 6.47 29.09 -15.63
N GLN A 53 7.24 28.89 -14.57
CA GLN A 53 6.69 29.02 -13.20
C GLN A 53 6.21 30.44 -12.90
N ALA A 54 6.94 31.46 -13.42
CA ALA A 54 6.62 32.87 -13.18
C ALA A 54 5.44 33.34 -14.04
N TYR A 55 5.40 32.95 -15.31
CA TYR A 55 4.52 33.58 -16.32
C TYR A 55 3.48 32.64 -16.91
N ARG A 56 3.56 31.33 -16.64
CA ARG A 56 2.66 30.30 -17.20
C ARG A 56 2.63 30.33 -18.75
N ALA A 57 3.78 30.60 -19.34
CA ALA A 57 4.00 30.62 -20.78
C ALA A 57 5.45 30.25 -21.10
N LEU A 58 5.67 29.64 -22.25
CA LEU A 58 7.03 29.29 -22.69
C LEU A 58 7.77 30.58 -23.10
N PRO A 59 9.06 30.72 -22.78
CA PRO A 59 9.83 31.89 -23.22
C PRO A 59 10.15 31.84 -24.71
N SER A 60 10.12 32.98 -25.37
CA SER A 60 10.64 33.12 -26.73
C SER A 60 12.18 33.05 -26.69
N ASP A 61 12.80 32.85 -27.86
CA ASP A 61 14.27 32.80 -27.98
C ASP A 61 14.92 34.10 -27.47
N ASP A 62 14.33 35.26 -27.73
CA ASP A 62 14.82 36.56 -27.23
C ASP A 62 14.74 36.62 -25.69
N GLN A 63 13.72 36.11 -25.15
CA GLN A 63 13.59 36.02 -23.68
C GLN A 63 14.60 35.06 -23.05
N UNK A 64 14.87 33.91 -23.62
CA UNK A 64 15.70 33.13 -23.25
C UNK A 64 16.89 33.67 -23.17
N LEU A 65 17.44 34.42 -24.18
CA LEU A 65 18.72 35.10 -24.24
C LEU A 65 18.87 36.24 -23.21
N GLU A 66 17.80 37.01 -23.03
CA GLU A 66 17.79 38.12 -22.07
C GLU A 66 17.90 37.63 -20.61
N GLU A 67 17.20 36.57 -20.26
CA GLU A 67 17.27 35.96 -18.93
C GLU A 67 18.68 35.34 -18.68
N ALA A 68 19.27 34.73 -19.69
CA ALA A 68 20.65 34.22 -19.60
C ALA A 68 21.66 35.31 -19.30
N LYS A 69 21.52 36.50 -19.90
CA LYS A 69 22.34 37.68 -19.63
C LYS A 69 22.19 38.20 -18.19
N GLY A 70 20.96 38.17 -17.66
CA GLY A 70 20.61 38.70 -16.34
C GLY A 70 21.23 37.93 -15.17
N LEU A 71 21.69 36.71 -15.38
CA LEU A 71 22.16 35.80 -14.36
C LEU A 71 23.67 35.86 -14.08
N LYS A 72 24.35 36.99 -14.30
CA LYS A 72 25.79 37.21 -14.05
C LYS A 72 26.68 36.06 -14.59
N SER A 73 26.31 35.53 -15.74
CA SER A 73 26.99 34.41 -16.36
C SER A 73 28.34 34.85 -16.94
N ASP A 74 29.32 33.97 -16.89
CA ASP A 74 30.57 34.10 -17.60
C ASP A 74 30.27 34.27 -19.12
N ASN A 75 31.06 35.09 -19.82
CA ASN A 75 30.89 35.29 -21.25
C ASN A 75 30.99 33.99 -22.07
N GLU A 76 31.77 33.03 -21.58
CA GLU A 76 31.96 31.72 -22.20
C GLU A 76 30.60 30.92 -22.10
N LEU A 77 30.02 30.89 -20.93
CA LEU A 77 28.72 30.19 -20.71
C LEU A 77 27.60 30.82 -21.56
N LEU A 78 27.61 32.14 -21.78
CA LEU A 78 26.63 32.82 -22.62
C LEU A 78 26.84 32.48 -24.12
N ALA A 79 28.08 32.31 -24.56
CA ALA A 79 28.37 31.83 -25.91
C ALA A 79 27.87 30.39 -26.10
N ASP A 80 28.20 29.51 -25.17
CA ASP A 80 27.71 28.10 -25.18
C ASP A 80 26.19 28.03 -25.19
N PHE A 81 25.53 28.91 -24.43
CA PHE A 81 24.05 28.97 -24.38
C PHE A 81 23.48 29.37 -25.76
N ARG A 82 24.10 30.31 -26.46
CA ARG A 82 23.67 30.72 -27.83
C ARG A 82 23.86 29.58 -28.82
N ASP A 83 25.03 28.95 -28.78
CA ASP A 83 25.33 27.82 -29.67
C ASP A 83 24.33 26.69 -29.44
N GLU A 84 23.96 26.42 -28.19
CA GLU A 84 22.95 25.42 -27.85
C GLU A 84 21.54 25.82 -28.32
N LEU A 85 21.16 27.10 -28.18
CA LEU A 85 19.89 27.58 -28.67
C LEU A 85 19.79 27.44 -30.21
N ASP A 86 20.88 27.78 -30.95
CA ASP A 86 20.97 27.59 -32.39
C ASP A 86 20.90 26.12 -32.78
N ALA A 87 21.55 25.25 -32.01
CA ALA A 87 21.49 23.80 -32.19
C ALA A 87 20.06 23.27 -31.99
N LEU A 88 19.38 23.72 -30.95
CA LEU A 88 17.97 23.34 -30.68
C LEU A 88 17.05 23.81 -31.80
N ASN A 89 17.24 25.04 -32.31
CA ASN A 89 16.45 25.58 -33.41
C ASN A 89 16.70 24.84 -34.73
N SER A 90 17.82 24.15 -34.87
CA SER A 90 18.15 23.35 -36.06
C SER A 90 17.67 21.88 -35.97
N VAL A 91 17.05 21.46 -34.87
CA VAL A 91 16.51 20.11 -34.69
C VAL A 91 15.37 19.89 -35.68
N ASP A 92 15.44 18.80 -36.45
CA ASP A 92 14.36 18.43 -37.38
C ASP A 92 13.17 17.88 -36.57
N GLU A 93 12.05 18.59 -36.57
CA GLU A 93 10.80 18.18 -35.93
C GLU A 93 10.41 16.71 -36.26
N LYS A 94 10.70 16.28 -37.49
CA LYS A 94 10.41 14.91 -37.92
C LYS A 94 11.22 13.86 -37.16
N SER A 95 12.35 14.22 -36.57
CA SER A 95 13.16 13.32 -35.77
C SER A 95 12.60 13.12 -34.36
N ILE A 96 11.67 13.99 -33.94
CA ILE A 96 11.07 14.01 -32.58
C ILE A 96 9.54 13.75 -32.68
N GLN A 97 9.10 12.91 -33.59
CA GLN A 97 7.67 12.67 -33.85
C GLN A 97 6.93 11.91 -32.74
N ASN A 98 7.62 11.37 -31.74
CA ASN A 98 6.97 10.56 -30.69
C ASN A 98 7.25 11.16 -29.32
N GLU A 99 6.44 12.16 -28.93
CA GLU A 99 6.48 12.79 -27.61
C GLU A 99 6.41 11.76 -26.47
N GLU A 100 5.54 10.75 -26.58
CA GLU A 100 5.37 9.67 -25.62
C GLU A 100 6.68 8.91 -25.39
N TYR A 101 7.40 8.60 -26.48
CA TYR A 101 8.72 7.96 -26.40
C TYR A 101 9.72 8.81 -25.60
N TYR A 102 9.72 10.12 -25.82
CA TYR A 102 10.59 11.03 -25.07
C TYR A 102 10.17 11.13 -23.59
N LEU A 103 8.89 11.10 -23.29
CA LEU A 103 8.40 11.09 -21.89
C LEU A 103 8.88 9.83 -21.16
N ASP A 104 8.85 8.65 -21.81
CA ASP A 104 9.38 7.41 -21.24
C ASP A 104 10.89 7.52 -20.97
N LEU A 105 11.65 8.05 -21.95
CA LEU A 105 13.11 8.26 -21.80
C LEU A 105 13.43 9.25 -20.68
N VAL A 106 12.65 10.31 -20.54
CA VAL A 106 12.84 11.33 -19.49
C VAL A 106 12.56 10.73 -18.11
N GLU A 107 11.54 9.90 -17.98
CA GLU A 107 11.25 9.22 -16.72
C GLU A 107 12.42 8.31 -16.32
N GLU A 108 12.94 7.51 -17.26
CA GLU A 108 14.11 6.67 -17.04
C GLU A 108 15.34 7.50 -16.65
N PHE A 109 15.61 8.56 -17.39
CA PHE A 109 16.71 9.49 -17.12
C PHE A 109 16.60 10.12 -15.73
N ALA A 110 15.44 10.64 -15.37
CA ALA A 110 15.19 11.27 -14.07
C ALA A 110 15.40 10.27 -12.92
N LYS A 111 14.90 9.03 -13.07
CA LYS A 111 15.12 7.95 -12.10
C LYS A 111 16.61 7.62 -11.95
N GLU A 112 17.33 7.50 -13.07
CA GLU A 112 18.77 7.23 -13.04
C GLU A 112 19.55 8.33 -12.32
N GLN A 113 19.28 9.59 -12.62
CA GLN A 113 19.96 10.72 -11.97
C GLN A 113 19.60 10.81 -10.48
N ALA A 114 18.35 10.66 -10.13
CA ALA A 114 17.91 10.64 -8.72
C ALA A 114 18.54 9.49 -7.93
N LEU A 115 18.70 8.31 -8.55
CA LEU A 115 19.39 7.18 -7.92
C LEU A 115 20.88 7.48 -7.72
N LYS A 116 21.55 8.14 -8.68
CA LYS A 116 22.95 8.59 -8.51
C LYS A 116 23.06 9.55 -7.33
N ASP A 117 22.17 10.53 -7.24
CA ASP A 117 22.12 11.46 -6.10
C ASP A 117 21.92 10.71 -4.78
N ALA A 118 20.96 9.78 -4.73
CA ALA A 118 20.67 8.98 -3.53
C ALA A 118 21.90 8.15 -3.10
N ILE A 119 22.64 7.58 -4.05
CA ILE A 119 23.89 6.84 -3.77
C ILE A 119 24.93 7.78 -3.15
N ILE A 120 25.15 8.96 -3.76
CA ILE A 120 26.15 9.95 -3.29
C ILE A 120 25.77 10.42 -1.87
N ASN A 121 24.53 10.84 -1.66
CA ASN A 121 24.04 11.33 -0.36
C ASN A 121 24.11 10.23 0.70
N SER A 122 23.86 8.99 0.31
CA SER A 122 23.90 7.84 1.23
C SER A 122 25.29 7.61 1.83
N LEU A 123 26.37 8.03 1.20
CA LEU A 123 27.73 7.89 1.74
C LEU A 123 27.89 8.64 3.07
N ASP A 124 27.36 9.84 3.18
CA ASP A 124 27.43 10.63 4.42
C ASP A 124 26.39 10.18 5.45
N LEU A 125 25.21 9.76 5.00
CA LEU A 125 24.20 9.15 5.86
C LEU A 125 24.70 7.82 6.47
N LEU A 126 25.46 7.04 5.70
CA LEU A 126 26.09 5.79 6.17
C LEU A 126 27.12 6.06 7.26
N LYS A 127 28.00 7.06 7.08
CA LYS A 127 28.97 7.50 8.10
C LYS A 127 28.26 7.89 9.39
N SER A 128 27.09 8.51 9.27
CA SER A 128 26.27 8.97 10.40
C SER A 128 25.31 7.89 10.94
N LYS A 129 25.34 6.68 10.38
CA LYS A 129 24.48 5.52 10.73
C LYS A 129 22.98 5.82 10.62
N LYS A 130 22.58 6.70 9.70
CA LYS A 130 21.19 7.13 9.49
C LYS A 130 20.49 6.24 8.43
N PHE A 131 20.33 4.96 8.73
CA PHE A 131 19.84 3.95 7.77
C PHE A 131 18.42 4.23 7.25
N GLY A 132 17.55 4.77 8.10
CA GLY A 132 16.19 5.13 7.70
C GLY A 132 16.15 6.29 6.70
N GLU A 133 17.08 7.24 6.80
CA GLU A 133 17.18 8.34 5.83
C GLU A 133 17.73 7.83 4.48
N ILE A 134 18.63 6.83 4.49
CA ILE A 134 19.09 6.16 3.27
C ILE A 134 17.92 5.50 2.53
N GLU A 135 17.10 4.74 3.26
CA GLU A 135 15.89 4.11 2.69
C GLU A 135 14.97 5.16 2.06
N ALA A 136 14.74 6.28 2.76
CA ALA A 136 13.87 7.36 2.27
C ALA A 136 14.41 8.00 0.97
N GLU A 137 15.75 8.24 0.87
CA GLU A 137 16.39 8.77 -0.34
C GLU A 137 16.15 7.84 -1.54
N PHE A 138 16.42 6.54 -1.38
CA PHE A 138 16.21 5.56 -2.46
C PHE A 138 14.73 5.42 -2.82
N ARG A 139 13.85 5.42 -1.85
CA ARG A 139 12.40 5.35 -2.09
C ARG A 139 11.95 6.55 -2.93
N THR A 140 12.38 7.76 -2.55
CA THR A 140 12.06 8.99 -3.30
C THR A 140 12.53 8.89 -4.75
N ALA A 141 13.77 8.43 -4.97
CA ALA A 141 14.33 8.28 -6.31
C ALA A 141 13.53 7.28 -7.17
N LEU A 142 13.10 6.16 -6.58
CA LEU A 142 12.38 5.10 -7.27
C LEU A 142 10.91 5.44 -7.57
N THR A 143 10.32 6.41 -6.83
CA THR A 143 8.93 6.83 -7.05
C THR A 143 8.78 7.96 -8.08
N ILE A 144 9.86 8.40 -8.70
CA ILE A 144 9.77 9.38 -9.80
C ILE A 144 8.96 8.76 -10.93
N SER A 145 7.89 9.43 -11.33
CA SER A 145 7.00 8.97 -12.40
C SER A 145 6.26 10.19 -12.98
N ARG A 146 5.95 10.12 -14.27
CA ARG A 146 5.07 11.10 -14.92
C ARG A 146 3.63 10.97 -14.42
N ASP A 147 3.24 9.78 -13.96
CA ASP A 147 1.90 9.50 -13.44
C ASP A 147 1.74 10.01 -11.99
N VAL A 148 2.00 11.31 -11.80
CA VAL A 148 1.70 11.96 -10.52
C VAL A 148 0.19 12.17 -10.45
N ASP A 149 -0.49 11.36 -9.66
CA ASP A 149 -1.92 11.55 -9.41
C ASP A 149 -2.13 12.86 -8.64
N LEU A 150 -2.47 13.90 -9.38
CA LEU A 150 -2.78 15.23 -8.81
C LEU A 150 -4.19 15.29 -8.21
N GLY A 151 -4.90 14.16 -8.18
CA GLY A 151 -6.29 14.09 -7.77
C GLY A 151 -7.23 14.45 -8.93
N SER A 152 -8.52 14.42 -8.66
CA SER A 152 -9.54 14.71 -9.68
C SER A 152 -10.26 16.01 -9.36
N ASP A 153 -10.50 16.83 -10.38
CA ASP A 153 -11.37 17.99 -10.25
C ASP A 153 -12.80 17.51 -9.97
N TYR A 154 -13.38 17.96 -8.88
CA TYR A 154 -14.66 17.46 -8.42
C TYR A 154 -15.79 17.76 -9.41
N PHE A 155 -15.82 18.98 -9.98
CA PHE A 155 -16.93 19.43 -10.83
C PHE A 155 -16.74 19.06 -12.31
N THR A 156 -15.52 19.10 -12.82
CA THR A 156 -15.24 18.79 -14.23
C THR A 156 -15.04 17.30 -14.49
N GLY A 157 -14.53 16.54 -13.53
CA GLY A 157 -14.25 15.10 -13.62
C GLY A 157 -15.44 14.18 -13.30
N ILE A 158 -16.67 14.65 -13.46
CA ILE A 158 -17.89 13.91 -13.05
C ILE A 158 -18.03 12.58 -13.81
N GLU A 159 -17.86 12.59 -15.13
CA GLU A 159 -18.02 11.37 -15.95
C GLU A 159 -16.92 10.36 -15.68
N GLU A 160 -15.67 10.82 -15.59
CA GLU A 160 -14.52 9.95 -15.24
C GLU A 160 -14.67 9.34 -13.86
N ARG A 161 -15.05 10.15 -12.87
CA ARG A 161 -15.32 9.68 -11.52
C ARG A 161 -16.45 8.65 -11.50
N TRP A 162 -17.54 8.93 -12.22
CA TRP A 162 -18.69 8.01 -12.27
C TRP A 162 -18.33 6.72 -13.00
N ASN A 163 -17.53 6.82 -14.06
CA ASN A 163 -17.01 5.63 -14.76
C ASN A 163 -16.08 4.83 -13.87
N ARG A 164 -15.21 5.48 -13.08
CA ARG A 164 -14.38 4.78 -12.09
C ARG A 164 -15.24 4.11 -11.02
N ILE A 165 -16.26 4.80 -10.51
CA ILE A 165 -17.19 4.24 -9.52
C ILE A 165 -17.94 3.03 -10.11
N ASN A 166 -18.39 3.11 -11.34
CA ASN A 166 -19.16 2.03 -12.00
C ASN A 166 -18.26 0.90 -12.54
N SER A 167 -17.06 1.19 -12.98
CA SER A 167 -16.15 0.21 -13.60
C SER A 167 -15.15 -0.40 -12.62
N SER A 168 -14.66 0.39 -11.69
CA SER A 168 -13.86 -0.15 -10.59
C SER A 168 -14.82 -0.65 -9.54
N SER A 169 -15.71 -1.44 -9.93
CA SER A 169 -16.51 -2.19 -8.99
C SER A 169 -16.33 -1.75 -7.52
N LEU A 170 -17.12 -0.81 -7.10
CA LEU A 170 -17.67 -0.90 -5.76
C LEU A 170 -18.12 -2.37 -5.49
N ASP A 171 -18.10 -3.20 -6.51
CA ASP A 171 -18.32 -4.63 -6.47
C ASP A 171 -17.14 -5.45 -5.92
N VAL A 172 -15.94 -4.89 -5.76
CA VAL A 172 -14.85 -5.59 -5.08
C VAL A 172 -14.93 -5.27 -3.58
N GLN A 173 -16.06 -5.59 -3.01
CA GLN A 173 -16.23 -5.55 -1.57
C GLN A 173 -15.72 -6.85 -0.95
N TYR A 174 -14.99 -6.71 0.13
CA TYR A 174 -14.41 -7.82 0.87
C TYR A 174 -15.36 -8.15 2.00
N ARG A 175 -16.15 -9.21 1.79
CA ARG A 175 -17.16 -9.62 2.78
C ARG A 175 -16.52 -10.19 4.04
N THR A 176 -17.16 -9.92 5.16
CA THR A 176 -16.87 -10.63 6.41
C THR A 176 -17.67 -11.93 6.47
N PRO A 177 -17.36 -12.87 7.38
CA PRO A 177 -18.20 -14.04 7.59
C PRO A 177 -19.60 -13.73 8.18
N PHE A 178 -19.88 -12.46 8.48
CA PHE A 178 -21.05 -12.02 9.25
C PHE A 178 -21.98 -11.16 8.38
N GLY A 179 -23.12 -11.75 7.99
CA GLY A 179 -24.09 -11.10 7.10
C GLY A 179 -24.54 -9.72 7.58
N THR A 180 -24.89 -9.60 8.87
CA THR A 180 -25.31 -8.31 9.46
C THR A 180 -24.21 -7.24 9.35
N VAL A 181 -22.94 -7.61 9.51
CA VAL A 181 -21.84 -6.66 9.33
C VAL A 181 -21.78 -6.20 7.88
N ASN A 182 -21.87 -7.14 6.93
CA ASN A 182 -21.84 -6.84 5.49
C ASN A 182 -23.01 -5.93 5.08
N GLU A 183 -24.22 -6.20 5.61
CA GLU A 183 -25.40 -5.35 5.37
C GLU A 183 -25.16 -3.89 5.84
N GLN A 184 -24.58 -3.72 7.02
CA GLN A 184 -24.31 -2.39 7.59
C GLN A 184 -23.16 -1.68 6.85
N LEU A 185 -22.29 -2.42 6.16
CA LEU A 185 -21.21 -1.90 5.33
C LEU A 185 -21.60 -1.82 3.84
N GLU A 186 -22.88 -2.00 3.53
CA GLU A 186 -23.41 -1.97 2.16
C GLU A 186 -22.72 -2.97 1.22
N GLY A 187 -22.29 -4.13 1.77
CA GLY A 187 -21.68 -5.23 1.00
C GLY A 187 -20.38 -5.75 1.60
N GLY A 188 -19.61 -4.92 2.31
CA GLY A 188 -18.34 -5.32 2.92
C GLY A 188 -17.35 -4.18 3.03
N LEU A 189 -16.10 -4.53 3.26
CA LEU A 189 -14.98 -3.60 3.28
C LEU A 189 -14.44 -3.38 1.86
N CYS A 190 -13.66 -2.32 1.68
CA CYS A 190 -13.02 -2.00 0.40
C CYS A 190 -11.50 -2.21 0.48
N SER A 191 -10.83 -2.23 -0.66
CA SER A 191 -9.37 -2.12 -0.69
C SER A 191 -8.94 -0.78 -0.08
N LYS A 192 -7.67 -0.70 0.35
CA LYS A 192 -7.08 0.47 1.01
C LYS A 192 -7.62 0.73 2.42
N GLU A 193 -8.36 -0.24 2.99
CA GLU A 193 -8.90 -0.15 4.35
C GLU A 193 -8.11 -1.03 5.32
N LEU A 194 -8.20 -0.67 6.61
CA LEU A 194 -7.61 -1.40 7.73
C LEU A 194 -8.72 -1.81 8.70
N ALA A 195 -8.87 -3.10 8.93
CA ALA A 195 -9.81 -3.65 9.89
C ALA A 195 -9.08 -4.30 11.07
N MET A 196 -9.67 -4.23 12.25
CA MET A 196 -9.03 -4.70 13.49
C MET A 196 -10.01 -5.47 14.38
N VAL A 197 -9.54 -6.62 14.87
CA VAL A 197 -10.23 -7.45 15.88
C VAL A 197 -9.63 -7.16 17.26
N VAL A 198 -10.46 -6.84 18.22
CA VAL A 198 -10.06 -6.58 19.60
C VAL A 198 -10.56 -7.71 20.49
N ALA A 199 -9.68 -8.32 21.29
CA ALA A 199 -10.13 -9.36 22.26
C ALA A 199 -9.11 -9.56 23.37
N PRO A 200 -9.56 -10.04 24.54
CA PRO A 200 -8.65 -10.51 25.56
C PRO A 200 -7.82 -11.72 25.09
N PRO A 201 -6.69 -12.01 25.72
CA PRO A 201 -5.93 -13.22 25.42
C PRO A 201 -6.82 -14.48 25.58
N GLY A 202 -6.73 -15.40 24.62
CA GLY A 202 -7.42 -16.69 24.67
C GLY A 202 -8.86 -16.71 24.12
N VAL A 203 -9.45 -15.56 23.78
CA VAL A 203 -10.86 -15.48 23.31
C VAL A 203 -11.00 -15.74 21.80
N GLY A 204 -9.88 -15.95 21.09
CA GLY A 204 -9.96 -16.43 19.71
C GLY A 204 -9.68 -15.43 18.60
N LYS A 205 -8.86 -14.38 18.83
CA LYS A 205 -8.45 -13.40 17.79
C LYS A 205 -8.00 -14.07 16.49
N SER A 206 -7.02 -14.98 16.61
CA SER A 206 -6.46 -15.73 15.47
C SER A 206 -7.53 -16.60 14.77
N LEU A 207 -8.48 -17.09 15.53
CA LEU A 207 -9.60 -17.86 14.99
C LEU A 207 -10.49 -17.00 14.12
N PHE A 208 -10.81 -15.79 14.56
CA PHE A 208 -11.62 -14.83 13.79
C PHE A 208 -10.85 -14.37 12.54
N LEU A 209 -9.56 -14.11 12.65
CA LEU A 209 -8.71 -13.74 11.50
C LEU A 209 -8.66 -14.88 10.47
N ALA A 210 -8.53 -16.15 10.91
CA ALA A 210 -8.52 -17.30 10.01
C ALA A 210 -9.88 -17.47 9.30
N ASN A 211 -11.00 -17.25 10.00
CA ASN A 211 -12.33 -17.30 9.39
C ASN A 211 -12.51 -16.16 8.36
N GLN A 212 -11.98 -14.98 8.65
CA GLN A 212 -11.96 -13.87 7.68
C GLN A 212 -11.15 -14.24 6.44
N GLY A 213 -9.95 -14.80 6.64
CA GLY A 213 -9.10 -15.26 5.53
C GLY A 213 -9.82 -16.32 4.67
N ALA A 214 -10.42 -17.30 5.32
CA ALA A 214 -11.17 -18.36 4.63
C ALA A 214 -12.35 -17.78 3.84
N ARG A 215 -13.07 -16.81 4.42
CA ARG A 215 -14.16 -16.12 3.69
C ARG A 215 -13.63 -15.43 2.44
N SER A 216 -12.54 -14.70 2.56
CA SER A 216 -11.93 -13.98 1.42
C SER A 216 -11.48 -14.96 0.32
N VAL A 217 -10.87 -16.08 0.67
CA VAL A 217 -10.48 -17.13 -0.30
C VAL A 217 -11.72 -17.67 -1.04
N LEU A 218 -12.80 -17.98 -0.31
CA LEU A 218 -14.04 -18.47 -0.89
C LEU A 218 -14.74 -17.43 -1.78
N ASP A 219 -14.43 -16.15 -1.60
CA ASP A 219 -14.88 -15.05 -2.46
C ASP A 219 -13.92 -14.80 -3.64
N GLY A 220 -12.97 -15.70 -3.87
CA GLY A 220 -12.00 -15.62 -4.98
C GLY A 220 -10.87 -14.62 -4.78
N LYS A 221 -10.57 -14.22 -3.53
CA LYS A 221 -9.53 -13.24 -3.22
C LYS A 221 -8.22 -13.93 -2.81
N ASN A 222 -7.10 -13.41 -3.28
CA ASN A 222 -5.78 -13.85 -2.85
C ASN A 222 -5.51 -13.34 -1.43
N VAL A 223 -5.24 -14.25 -0.52
CA VAL A 223 -5.01 -13.94 0.90
C VAL A 223 -3.57 -14.27 1.29
N LEU A 224 -2.86 -13.29 1.85
CA LEU A 224 -1.60 -13.50 2.54
C LEU A 224 -1.86 -13.45 4.06
N TYR A 225 -1.65 -14.58 4.72
CA TYR A 225 -1.77 -14.68 6.18
C TYR A 225 -0.37 -14.73 6.80
N ILE A 226 -0.03 -13.70 7.55
CA ILE A 226 1.24 -13.62 8.28
C ILE A 226 0.99 -13.97 9.76
N SER A 227 1.63 -15.03 10.21
CA SER A 227 1.61 -15.46 11.61
C SER A 227 2.88 -15.00 12.32
N LEU A 228 2.70 -14.29 13.43
CA LEU A 228 3.80 -13.81 14.29
C LEU A 228 3.84 -14.55 15.65
N GLU A 229 2.86 -15.43 15.90
CA GLU A 229 2.72 -16.17 17.14
C GLU A 229 2.70 -17.69 16.94
N MET A 230 2.11 -18.15 15.85
CA MET A 230 1.88 -19.58 15.61
C MET A 230 2.71 -20.11 14.45
N ALA A 231 3.16 -21.34 14.55
CA ALA A 231 3.82 -22.06 13.47
C ALA A 231 2.89 -22.14 12.23
N GLU A 232 3.47 -22.01 11.04
CA GLU A 232 2.83 -22.04 9.73
C GLU A 232 1.91 -23.26 9.57
N ASP A 233 2.40 -24.45 9.93
CA ASP A 233 1.62 -25.71 9.89
C ASP A 233 0.40 -25.67 10.79
N ARG A 234 0.50 -25.03 11.95
CA ARG A 234 -0.65 -24.91 12.89
C ARG A 234 -1.72 -23.97 12.33
N VAL A 235 -1.32 -22.92 11.65
CA VAL A 235 -2.24 -22.03 10.96
C VAL A 235 -2.88 -22.78 9.78
N ALA A 236 -2.11 -23.52 8.99
CA ALA A 236 -2.61 -24.34 7.89
C ALA A 236 -3.69 -25.33 8.38
N GLN A 237 -3.41 -26.06 9.46
CA GLN A 237 -4.40 -27.00 10.06
C GLN A 237 -5.71 -26.31 10.49
N ARG A 238 -5.64 -25.05 10.91
CA ARG A 238 -6.87 -24.27 11.20
C ARG A 238 -7.67 -24.03 9.93
N PHE A 239 -7.00 -23.60 8.86
CA PHE A 239 -7.65 -23.39 7.56
C PHE A 239 -8.23 -24.70 7.01
N ASP A 240 -7.49 -25.81 7.14
CA ASP A 240 -7.98 -27.14 6.75
C ASP A 240 -9.32 -27.45 7.44
N SER A 241 -9.40 -27.26 8.76
CA SER A 241 -10.63 -27.51 9.53
C SER A 241 -11.75 -26.54 9.13
N ILE A 242 -11.44 -25.26 8.93
CA ILE A 242 -12.44 -24.24 8.55
C ILE A 242 -13.02 -24.55 7.17
N PHE A 243 -12.17 -24.83 6.19
CA PHE A 243 -12.60 -25.11 4.82
C PHE A 243 -13.39 -26.43 4.73
N THR A 244 -12.84 -27.51 5.28
CA THR A 244 -13.38 -28.84 5.04
C THR A 244 -14.42 -29.29 6.07
N ARG A 245 -14.57 -28.55 7.18
CA ARG A 245 -15.44 -28.93 8.33
C ARG A 245 -15.02 -30.26 8.97
N ILE A 246 -13.80 -30.74 8.71
CA ILE A 246 -13.23 -31.89 9.42
C ILE A 246 -12.74 -31.39 10.77
N ARG A 247 -13.04 -32.13 11.83
CA ARG A 247 -12.56 -31.81 13.18
C ARG A 247 -11.03 -31.79 13.21
N GLN A 248 -10.44 -30.79 13.85
CA GLN A 248 -8.99 -30.61 13.88
C GLN A 248 -8.24 -31.88 14.33
N LYS A 249 -8.75 -32.57 15.33
CA LYS A 249 -8.14 -33.82 15.86
C LYS A 249 -8.27 -35.02 14.89
N GLU A 250 -9.11 -34.93 13.86
CA GLU A 250 -9.34 -36.00 12.88
C GLU A 250 -8.58 -35.80 11.57
N LEU A 251 -7.97 -34.62 11.36
CA LEU A 251 -7.30 -34.26 10.10
C LEU A 251 -6.27 -35.33 9.69
N ALA A 252 -5.41 -35.72 10.62
CA ALA A 252 -4.33 -36.71 10.35
C ALA A 252 -4.88 -38.07 9.89
N GLY A 253 -6.08 -38.44 10.34
CA GLY A 253 -6.71 -39.70 9.94
C GLY A 253 -7.58 -39.62 8.69
N LYS A 254 -7.78 -38.41 8.13
CA LYS A 254 -8.69 -38.18 7.01
C LYS A 254 -8.03 -37.44 5.85
N VAL A 255 -6.77 -37.70 5.58
CA VAL A 255 -5.98 -36.99 4.56
C VAL A 255 -6.62 -37.09 3.16
N GLY A 256 -7.17 -38.28 2.80
CA GLY A 256 -7.88 -38.45 1.52
C GLY A 256 -9.07 -37.52 1.39
N THR A 257 -9.96 -37.54 2.39
CA THR A 257 -11.15 -36.66 2.41
C THR A 257 -10.77 -35.19 2.46
N LEU A 258 -9.70 -34.87 3.20
CA LEU A 258 -9.19 -33.49 3.25
C LEU A 258 -8.78 -33.01 1.85
N LYS A 259 -8.02 -33.82 1.14
CA LYS A 259 -7.55 -33.51 -0.21
C LYS A 259 -8.73 -33.28 -1.17
N GLU A 260 -9.67 -34.25 -1.20
CA GLU A 260 -10.86 -34.16 -2.05
C GLU A 260 -11.64 -32.86 -1.82
N ARG A 261 -11.90 -32.52 -0.55
CA ARG A 261 -12.67 -31.29 -0.22
C ARG A 261 -11.92 -30.00 -0.56
N LEU A 262 -10.59 -29.99 -0.40
CA LEU A 262 -9.79 -28.81 -0.77
C LEU A 262 -9.75 -28.65 -2.29
N GLU A 263 -9.70 -29.74 -3.05
CA GLU A 263 -9.80 -29.72 -4.52
C GLU A 263 -11.18 -29.19 -4.95
N GLU A 264 -12.27 -29.68 -4.35
CA GLU A 264 -13.63 -29.18 -4.61
C GLU A 264 -13.74 -27.67 -4.40
N ILE A 265 -13.11 -27.17 -3.33
CA ILE A 265 -13.12 -25.72 -3.02
C ILE A 265 -12.30 -24.95 -4.07
N SER A 266 -11.13 -25.45 -4.43
CA SER A 266 -10.27 -24.84 -5.45
C SER A 266 -11.01 -24.75 -6.79
N ASP A 267 -11.70 -25.82 -7.18
CA ASP A 267 -12.51 -25.85 -8.40
C ASP A 267 -13.70 -24.86 -8.33
N ALA A 268 -14.35 -24.78 -7.18
CA ALA A 268 -15.52 -23.91 -6.99
C ALA A 268 -15.16 -22.41 -7.11
N VAL A 269 -13.91 -22.04 -6.87
CA VAL A 269 -13.43 -20.66 -7.04
C VAL A 269 -12.68 -20.45 -8.36
N ASP A 270 -12.72 -21.41 -9.30
CA ASP A 270 -12.04 -21.38 -10.61
C ASP A 270 -10.52 -21.14 -10.47
N GLY A 271 -9.91 -21.68 -9.43
CA GLY A 271 -8.48 -21.45 -9.15
C GLY A 271 -8.15 -20.01 -8.72
N ARG A 272 -9.17 -19.14 -8.59
CA ARG A 272 -9.02 -17.82 -7.94
C ARG A 272 -9.10 -18.01 -6.43
N GLY A 273 -8.66 -17.06 -5.66
CA GLY A 273 -8.70 -17.17 -4.21
C GLY A 273 -7.60 -18.07 -3.65
N LYS A 274 -6.37 -17.67 -3.85
CA LYS A 274 -5.19 -18.36 -3.31
C LYS A 274 -4.97 -17.96 -1.84
N LEU A 275 -4.49 -18.91 -1.04
CA LEU A 275 -4.07 -18.65 0.35
C LEU A 275 -2.57 -18.93 0.47
N LYS A 276 -1.83 -17.93 0.89
CA LYS A 276 -0.42 -18.07 1.26
C LYS A 276 -0.27 -17.79 2.75
N ILE A 277 0.35 -18.71 3.47
CA ILE A 277 0.60 -18.58 4.92
C ILE A 277 2.11 -18.43 5.09
N LYS A 278 2.52 -17.47 5.93
CA LYS A 278 3.93 -17.25 6.22
C LYS A 278 4.13 -16.96 7.70
N GLU A 279 4.99 -17.74 8.32
CA GLU A 279 5.45 -17.53 9.70
C GLU A 279 6.66 -16.61 9.69
N PHE A 280 6.65 -15.61 10.59
CA PHE A 280 7.86 -14.87 10.97
C PHE A 280 8.05 -14.96 12.49
N PRO A 281 9.31 -15.04 12.94
CA PRO A 281 9.55 -15.05 14.39
C PRO A 281 9.01 -13.78 15.07
N THR A 282 8.48 -13.95 16.26
CA THR A 282 7.92 -12.85 17.07
C THR A 282 8.92 -11.70 17.22
N LYS A 283 8.47 -10.46 16.99
CA LYS A 283 9.29 -9.25 17.09
C LYS A 283 10.49 -9.22 16.12
N ARG A 284 10.36 -9.88 14.96
CA ARG A 284 11.40 -9.84 13.93
C ARG A 284 10.93 -9.20 12.61
N LEU A 285 9.62 -9.12 12.40
CA LEU A 285 9.08 -8.51 11.18
C LEU A 285 8.90 -7.01 11.37
N THR A 286 9.68 -6.23 10.64
CA THR A 286 9.51 -4.77 10.54
C THR A 286 8.60 -4.44 9.34
N ILE A 287 8.08 -3.22 9.29
CA ILE A 287 7.27 -2.72 8.16
C ILE A 287 8.10 -2.72 6.86
N ALA A 288 9.38 -2.35 6.94
CA ALA A 288 10.28 -2.39 5.77
C ALA A 288 10.45 -3.83 5.23
N ALA A 289 10.65 -4.80 6.14
CA ALA A 289 10.76 -6.22 5.75
C ALA A 289 9.43 -6.75 5.16
N LEU A 290 8.29 -6.28 5.68
CA LEU A 290 6.97 -6.65 5.15
C LEU A 290 6.79 -6.10 3.71
N ARG A 291 7.15 -4.83 3.45
CA ARG A 291 7.13 -4.26 2.10
C ARG A 291 8.04 -5.04 1.14
N ALA A 292 9.26 -5.34 1.58
CA ALA A 292 10.20 -6.14 0.76
C ALA A 292 9.63 -7.52 0.45
N TYR A 293 8.97 -8.17 1.41
CA TYR A 293 8.37 -9.48 1.22
C TYR A 293 7.18 -9.43 0.23
N LEU A 294 6.33 -8.40 0.31
CA LEU A 294 5.24 -8.20 -0.66
C LEU A 294 5.79 -8.04 -2.09
N ASN A 295 6.86 -7.25 -2.26
CA ASN A 295 7.53 -7.09 -3.55
C ASN A 295 8.14 -8.41 -4.05
N GLN A 296 8.73 -9.22 -3.16
CA GLN A 296 9.26 -10.54 -3.53
C GLN A 296 8.15 -11.48 -4.03
N LEU A 297 6.99 -11.50 -3.36
CA LEU A 297 5.86 -12.32 -3.76
C LEU A 297 5.36 -11.93 -5.15
N GLN A 298 5.27 -10.63 -5.42
CA GLN A 298 4.86 -10.12 -6.73
C GLN A 298 5.88 -10.47 -7.82
N ASN A 299 7.17 -10.20 -7.58
CA ASN A 299 8.21 -10.31 -8.61
C ASN A 299 8.65 -11.75 -8.91
N TYR A 300 8.62 -12.65 -7.92
CA TYR A 300 9.16 -13.99 -8.06
C TYR A 300 8.12 -15.12 -8.06
N GLU A 301 6.93 -14.87 -7.53
CA GLU A 301 5.89 -15.91 -7.39
C GLU A 301 4.58 -15.54 -8.10
N ASP A 302 4.53 -14.40 -8.76
CA ASP A 302 3.33 -13.86 -9.42
C ASP A 302 2.12 -13.90 -8.47
N PHE A 303 2.37 -13.52 -7.20
CA PHE A 303 1.36 -13.52 -6.16
C PHE A 303 1.17 -12.11 -5.62
N VAL A 304 0.03 -11.52 -5.96
CA VAL A 304 -0.40 -10.20 -5.44
C VAL A 304 -1.58 -10.47 -4.52
N PRO A 305 -1.46 -10.20 -3.20
CA PRO A 305 -2.58 -10.39 -2.30
C PRO A 305 -3.63 -9.29 -2.45
N ASP A 306 -4.90 -9.67 -2.41
CA ASP A 306 -6.03 -8.76 -2.23
C ASP A 306 -6.27 -8.44 -0.75
N VAL A 307 -5.94 -9.41 0.11
CA VAL A 307 -6.13 -9.31 1.57
C VAL A 307 -4.84 -9.72 2.28
N LEU A 308 -4.37 -8.85 3.15
CA LEU A 308 -3.23 -9.12 4.04
C LEU A 308 -3.75 -9.27 5.47
N ILE A 309 -3.45 -10.39 6.10
CA ILE A 309 -3.80 -10.64 7.51
C ILE A 309 -2.50 -10.70 8.32
N ILE A 310 -2.42 -9.88 9.36
CA ILE A 310 -1.28 -9.86 10.31
C ILE A 310 -1.79 -10.34 11.67
N ASP A 311 -1.34 -11.48 12.11
CA ASP A 311 -1.76 -12.08 13.40
C ASP A 311 -0.58 -12.07 14.37
N TYR A 312 -0.40 -11.02 15.22
CA TYR A 312 -1.19 -9.80 15.42
C TYR A 312 -0.29 -8.55 15.60
N LEU A 313 -0.89 -7.35 15.62
CA LEU A 313 -0.21 -6.06 15.54
C LEU A 313 0.97 -5.89 16.51
N GLU A 314 0.77 -6.21 17.78
CA GLU A 314 1.77 -5.99 18.83
C GLU A 314 3.04 -6.83 18.66
N LEU A 315 3.04 -7.82 17.78
CA LEU A 315 4.19 -8.69 17.52
C LEU A 315 5.07 -8.17 16.38
N LEU A 316 4.64 -7.12 15.68
CA LEU A 316 5.50 -6.39 14.73
C LEU A 316 6.56 -5.59 15.48
N THR A 317 7.63 -5.25 14.79
CA THR A 317 8.74 -4.45 15.32
C THR A 317 8.75 -3.07 14.68
N THR A 318 9.01 -2.03 15.50
CA THR A 318 9.33 -0.69 15.02
C THR A 318 10.84 -0.45 15.19
N ASP A 319 11.43 0.31 14.28
CA ASP A 319 12.83 0.71 14.35
C ASP A 319 13.04 1.93 15.26
N ALA A 320 11.97 2.53 15.75
CA ALA A 320 12.03 3.76 16.54
C ALA A 320 12.02 3.47 18.04
N GLN A 321 12.83 4.21 18.78
CA GLN A 321 12.81 4.23 20.26
C GLN A 321 11.60 5.06 20.74
N LEU A 322 10.40 4.56 20.48
CA LEU A 322 9.15 5.20 20.88
C LEU A 322 8.58 4.53 22.13
N ALA A 323 7.83 5.27 22.91
CA ALA A 323 6.99 4.69 23.95
C ALA A 323 6.07 3.64 23.29
N GLU A 324 5.83 2.53 23.96
CA GLU A 324 5.08 1.37 23.43
C GLU A 324 3.73 1.78 22.80
N TYR A 325 3.03 2.69 23.43
CA TYR A 325 1.75 3.22 22.97
C TYR A 325 1.88 3.90 21.58
N SER A 326 2.85 4.82 21.46
CA SER A 326 3.09 5.55 20.20
C SER A 326 3.58 4.61 19.09
N ALA A 327 4.35 3.59 19.47
CA ALA A 327 4.84 2.56 18.56
C ALA A 327 3.68 1.77 17.93
N GLN A 328 2.67 1.39 18.73
CA GLN A 328 1.52 0.63 18.23
C GLN A 328 0.61 1.46 17.32
N GLU A 329 0.39 2.74 17.65
CA GLU A 329 -0.35 3.64 16.77
C GLU A 329 0.37 3.81 15.44
N ARG A 330 1.69 4.01 15.48
CA ARG A 330 2.53 4.13 14.27
C ARG A 330 2.46 2.85 13.42
N LEU A 331 2.52 1.67 14.05
CA LEU A 331 2.38 0.40 13.31
C LEU A 331 1.02 0.31 12.58
N ALA A 332 -0.06 0.74 13.24
CA ALA A 332 -1.38 0.77 12.59
C ALA A 332 -1.41 1.76 11.41
N GLN A 333 -0.78 2.94 11.55
CA GLN A 333 -0.64 3.91 10.46
C GLN A 333 0.15 3.34 9.28
N GLU A 334 1.26 2.65 9.57
CA GLU A 334 2.10 2.00 8.55
C GLU A 334 1.34 0.87 7.83
N LEU A 335 0.58 0.05 8.57
CA LEU A 335 -0.25 -1.00 7.96
C LEU A 335 -1.33 -0.40 7.06
N ARG A 336 -1.93 0.73 7.47
CA ARG A 336 -2.86 1.46 6.60
C ARG A 336 -2.14 2.02 5.37
N GLY A 337 -0.90 2.48 5.53
CA GLY A 337 -0.04 2.89 4.40
C GLY A 337 0.14 1.74 3.40
N ILE A 338 0.48 0.55 3.88
CA ILE A 338 0.62 -0.67 3.06
C ILE A 338 -0.69 -0.98 2.32
N ALA A 339 -1.84 -0.84 3.00
CA ALA A 339 -3.15 -1.06 2.37
C ALA A 339 -3.36 -0.15 1.15
N VAL A 340 -3.01 1.13 1.29
CA VAL A 340 -3.13 2.14 0.22
C VAL A 340 -2.10 1.90 -0.89
N GLU A 341 -0.82 1.70 -0.52
CA GLU A 341 0.32 1.48 -1.45
C GLU A 341 0.09 0.28 -2.38
N ASN A 342 -0.50 -0.78 -1.85
CA ASN A 342 -0.68 -2.05 -2.56
C ASN A 342 -2.13 -2.32 -2.99
N ASN A 343 -3.04 -1.36 -2.79
CA ASN A 343 -4.46 -1.47 -3.14
C ASN A 343 -5.13 -2.72 -2.55
N LEU A 344 -4.81 -3.09 -1.30
CA LEU A 344 -5.32 -4.29 -0.63
C LEU A 344 -6.06 -3.95 0.66
N LEU A 345 -6.83 -4.91 1.18
CA LEU A 345 -7.46 -4.83 2.51
C LEU A 345 -6.52 -5.43 3.54
N VAL A 346 -6.29 -4.71 4.65
CA VAL A 346 -5.49 -5.25 5.77
C VAL A 346 -6.41 -5.63 6.93
N TRP A 347 -6.22 -6.82 7.48
CA TRP A 347 -6.80 -7.26 8.75
C TRP A 347 -5.70 -7.48 9.78
N THR A 348 -5.94 -7.03 11.00
CA THR A 348 -5.06 -7.35 12.14
C THR A 348 -5.88 -7.54 13.41
N ALA A 349 -5.19 -7.87 14.50
CA ALA A 349 -5.82 -7.98 15.80
C ALA A 349 -4.99 -7.24 16.86
N THR A 350 -5.64 -6.94 17.98
CA THR A 350 -5.01 -6.34 19.15
C THR A 350 -5.57 -6.95 20.42
N GLN A 351 -4.76 -6.95 21.47
CA GLN A 351 -5.20 -7.43 22.79
C GLN A 351 -5.72 -6.27 23.65
N THR A 352 -6.74 -6.55 24.45
CA THR A 352 -7.16 -5.63 25.51
C THR A 352 -6.24 -5.78 26.74
N ASN A 353 -6.25 -4.77 27.58
CA ASN A 353 -5.63 -4.86 28.90
C ASN A 353 -6.43 -5.81 29.81
N ARG A 354 -5.97 -6.00 31.05
CA ARG A 354 -6.61 -6.91 32.04
C ARG A 354 -8.02 -6.50 32.41
N GLU A 355 -8.34 -5.23 32.35
CA GLU A 355 -9.69 -4.72 32.68
C GLU A 355 -10.74 -5.11 31.64
N GLY A 356 -10.35 -5.22 30.38
CA GLY A 356 -11.23 -5.69 29.32
C GLY A 356 -11.79 -7.11 29.52
N ARG A 357 -11.16 -7.92 30.39
CA ARG A 357 -11.69 -9.26 30.77
C ARG A 357 -12.88 -9.19 31.74
N LYS A 358 -13.05 -8.06 32.42
CA LYS A 358 -14.04 -7.91 33.49
C LYS A 358 -15.36 -7.30 33.02
N VAL A 359 -15.38 -6.75 31.82
CA VAL A 359 -16.56 -6.06 31.29
C VAL A 359 -17.40 -6.99 30.43
N ASN A 360 -18.68 -6.77 30.45
CA ASN A 360 -19.63 -7.55 29.64
C ASN A 360 -19.45 -7.30 28.12
N ILE A 361 -19.13 -6.06 27.75
CA ILE A 361 -18.84 -5.65 26.37
C ILE A 361 -17.63 -4.71 26.40
N ILE A 362 -16.60 -5.06 25.63
CA ILE A 362 -15.41 -4.24 25.44
C ILE A 362 -15.77 -3.13 24.46
N THR A 363 -15.67 -1.89 24.93
CA THR A 363 -15.91 -0.68 24.13
C THR A 363 -14.59 0.11 24.00
N ASP A 364 -14.64 1.25 23.39
CA ASP A 364 -13.50 2.18 23.30
C ASP A 364 -13.00 2.66 24.67
N ALA A 365 -13.85 2.66 25.69
CA ALA A 365 -13.48 3.05 27.05
C ALA A 365 -12.44 2.11 27.67
N GLU A 366 -12.54 0.81 27.43
CA GLU A 366 -11.59 -0.20 27.94
C GLU A 366 -10.27 -0.23 27.17
N LEU A 367 -10.14 0.62 26.17
CA LEU A 367 -8.99 0.69 25.27
C LEU A 367 -8.30 2.05 25.35
N ALA A 368 -8.45 2.77 26.47
CA ALA A 368 -7.90 4.14 26.63
C ALA A 368 -6.42 4.22 26.23
N ASP A 369 -5.61 3.22 26.63
CA ASP A 369 -4.19 3.16 26.30
C ASP A 369 -3.93 2.69 24.83
N SER A 370 -4.96 2.30 24.10
CA SER A 370 -4.86 1.76 22.75
C SER A 370 -5.70 2.52 21.73
N TYR A 371 -6.32 3.62 22.13
CA TYR A 371 -7.27 4.39 21.31
C TYR A 371 -6.64 4.91 20.00
N GLY A 372 -5.35 5.23 20.03
CA GLY A 372 -4.62 5.72 18.85
C GLY A 372 -4.71 4.76 17.67
N LYS A 373 -4.47 3.47 17.90
CA LYS A 373 -4.52 2.45 16.82
C LYS A 373 -5.94 2.21 16.28
N ILE A 374 -6.96 2.30 17.16
CA ILE A 374 -8.37 2.19 16.76
C ILE A 374 -8.78 3.35 15.84
N ARG A 375 -8.29 4.54 16.15
CA ARG A 375 -8.59 5.76 15.38
C ARG A 375 -8.17 5.63 13.91
N VAL A 376 -7.10 4.91 13.63
CA VAL A 376 -6.56 4.69 12.29
C VAL A 376 -7.43 3.73 11.46
N CYS A 377 -8.06 2.75 12.10
CA CYS A 377 -8.82 1.67 11.42
C CYS A 377 -10.14 2.16 10.83
N ASP A 378 -10.61 1.47 9.80
CA ASP A 378 -11.89 1.73 9.13
C ASP A 378 -13.03 0.90 9.76
N LEU A 379 -12.72 -0.34 10.18
CA LEU A 379 -13.64 -1.20 10.92
C LEU A 379 -12.93 -1.73 12.16
N VAL A 380 -13.59 -1.67 13.32
CA VAL A 380 -13.08 -2.32 14.55
C VAL A 380 -14.24 -3.02 15.24
N PHE A 381 -14.03 -4.27 15.61
CA PHE A 381 -14.97 -4.95 16.48
C PHE A 381 -14.26 -5.69 17.62
N SER A 382 -14.94 -5.77 18.77
CA SER A 382 -14.47 -6.56 19.90
C SER A 382 -15.19 -7.91 19.95
N ILE A 383 -14.46 -8.94 20.38
CA ILE A 383 -15.01 -10.27 20.67
C ILE A 383 -15.27 -10.30 22.18
N ASN A 384 -16.50 -10.57 22.54
CA ASN A 384 -16.99 -10.62 23.93
C ASN A 384 -17.56 -12.00 24.21
N GLN A 385 -17.11 -12.62 25.30
CA GLN A 385 -17.54 -13.97 25.65
C GLN A 385 -17.48 -14.13 27.17
N SER A 386 -18.62 -14.45 27.79
CA SER A 386 -18.69 -14.86 29.21
C SER A 386 -18.35 -16.35 29.35
N GLU A 387 -18.16 -16.82 30.56
CA GLU A 387 -17.94 -18.25 30.84
C GLU A 387 -19.15 -19.08 30.36
N GLN A 388 -20.35 -18.61 30.62
CA GLN A 388 -21.56 -19.29 30.16
C GLN A 388 -21.60 -19.37 28.63
N GLU A 389 -21.31 -18.27 27.95
CA GLU A 389 -21.28 -18.23 26.46
C GLU A 389 -20.19 -19.18 25.91
N PHE A 390 -19.06 -19.28 26.59
CA PHE A 390 -18.00 -20.23 26.21
C PHE A 390 -18.52 -21.67 26.28
N ASP A 391 -19.21 -22.04 27.36
CA ASP A 391 -19.79 -23.36 27.52
C ASP A 391 -20.88 -23.65 26.48
N GLU A 392 -21.63 -22.63 26.08
CA GLU A 392 -22.66 -22.72 25.03
C GLU A 392 -22.10 -22.59 23.62
N SER A 393 -20.79 -22.42 23.46
CA SER A 393 -20.13 -22.20 22.17
C SER A 393 -20.64 -20.94 21.44
N LYS A 394 -20.90 -19.88 22.19
CA LYS A 394 -21.39 -18.59 21.70
C LYS A 394 -20.39 -17.48 21.99
N ALA A 395 -20.52 -16.36 21.30
CA ALA A 395 -19.83 -15.10 21.57
C ALA A 395 -20.62 -13.95 20.96
N ARG A 396 -20.23 -12.73 21.28
CA ARG A 396 -20.81 -11.51 20.74
C ARG A 396 -19.73 -10.65 20.13
N LEU A 397 -19.95 -10.22 18.88
CA LEU A 397 -19.10 -9.22 18.26
C LEU A 397 -19.76 -7.86 18.50
N TYR A 398 -19.06 -6.93 19.11
CA TYR A 398 -19.53 -5.55 19.23
C TYR A 398 -18.75 -4.70 18.24
N ILE A 399 -19.50 -4.10 17.29
CA ILE A 399 -18.89 -3.23 16.26
C ILE A 399 -18.64 -1.87 16.91
N MET A 400 -17.38 -1.65 17.29
CA MET A 400 -16.93 -0.45 18.01
C MET A 400 -16.87 0.76 17.09
N LYS A 401 -16.36 0.53 15.88
CA LYS A 401 -16.12 1.58 14.89
C LYS A 401 -16.44 1.07 13.49
N SER A 402 -17.07 1.89 12.69
CA SER A 402 -17.22 1.72 11.25
C SER A 402 -17.12 3.09 10.60
N ARG A 403 -16.23 3.25 9.62
CA ARG A 403 -16.07 4.52 8.90
C ARG A 403 -17.14 4.67 7.82
N ASN A 404 -17.52 3.56 7.18
CA ASN A 404 -18.40 3.55 6.01
C ASN A 404 -19.78 2.96 6.29
N GLY A 405 -20.15 2.81 7.57
CA GLY A 405 -21.45 2.23 7.92
C GLY A 405 -21.80 2.46 9.39
N LYS A 406 -22.85 1.82 9.83
CA LYS A 406 -23.29 1.90 11.22
C LYS A 406 -22.30 1.22 12.17
N ALA A 407 -22.11 1.80 13.33
CA ALA A 407 -21.35 1.23 14.44
C ALA A 407 -22.24 1.07 15.68
N ARG A 408 -21.68 0.54 16.76
CA ARG A 408 -22.31 0.40 18.09
C ARG A 408 -23.51 -0.55 18.07
N PHE A 409 -23.32 -1.72 17.44
CA PHE A 409 -24.30 -2.82 17.47
C PHE A 409 -23.62 -4.15 17.76
N ILE A 410 -24.41 -5.13 18.18
CA ILE A 410 -23.93 -6.46 18.55
C ILE A 410 -24.35 -7.47 17.50
N VAL A 411 -23.44 -8.37 17.14
CA VAL A 411 -23.71 -9.52 16.25
C VAL A 411 -23.46 -10.78 17.07
N PRO A 412 -24.50 -11.56 17.36
CA PRO A 412 -24.30 -12.86 18.05
C PRO A 412 -23.70 -13.87 17.10
N VAL A 413 -22.73 -14.63 17.59
CA VAL A 413 -22.02 -15.65 16.80
C VAL A 413 -21.91 -16.97 17.55
N ARG A 414 -21.82 -18.06 16.81
CA ARG A 414 -21.51 -19.41 17.30
C ARG A 414 -20.10 -19.77 16.87
N ILE A 415 -19.40 -20.45 17.77
CA ILE A 415 -18.03 -20.92 17.55
C ILE A 415 -18.03 -22.44 17.63
N ASN A 416 -17.76 -23.11 16.53
CA ASN A 416 -17.53 -24.55 16.56
C ASN A 416 -16.06 -24.83 16.87
N TYR A 417 -15.73 -25.07 18.12
CA TYR A 417 -14.36 -25.30 18.57
C TYR A 417 -13.72 -26.58 17.99
N SER A 418 -14.51 -27.51 17.47
CA SER A 418 -13.99 -28.74 16.84
C SER A 418 -13.50 -28.51 15.40
N THR A 419 -14.22 -27.69 14.65
CA THR A 419 -13.92 -27.38 13.24
C THR A 419 -13.40 -25.96 13.07
N LEU A 420 -13.30 -25.22 14.17
CA LEU A 420 -12.80 -23.83 14.22
C LEU A 420 -13.60 -22.83 13.37
N VAL A 421 -14.87 -23.15 13.10
CA VAL A 421 -15.74 -22.28 12.31
C VAL A 421 -16.47 -21.29 13.20
N VAL A 422 -16.44 -20.03 12.81
CA VAL A 422 -17.24 -18.96 13.43
C VAL A 422 -18.34 -18.58 12.43
N SER A 423 -19.58 -18.63 12.89
CA SER A 423 -20.74 -18.27 12.07
C SER A 423 -21.65 -17.32 12.83
N GLN A 424 -22.32 -16.45 12.11
CA GLN A 424 -23.35 -15.61 12.71
C GLN A 424 -24.52 -16.48 13.17
N GLU A 425 -25.03 -16.20 14.35
CA GLU A 425 -26.27 -16.82 14.83
C GLU A 425 -27.42 -16.07 14.17
N ASN A 426 -28.20 -16.79 13.34
CA ASN A 426 -29.34 -16.21 12.68
C ASN A 426 -30.35 -15.77 13.74
N GLY A 427 -30.77 -14.54 13.70
CA GLY A 427 -31.85 -14.05 14.55
C GLY A 427 -33.14 -14.80 14.28
N ILE A 428 -33.91 -15.05 15.33
CA ILE A 428 -35.27 -15.61 15.22
C ILE A 428 -36.19 -14.60 14.50
#